data_fd3c19cbac22fa55d3a825b53d4732fb
#
_entry.id   fd3c19cbac22fa55d3a825b53d4732fb
#
_cell.length_a   1.000
_cell.length_b   1.000
_cell.length_c   1.000
_cell.angle_alpha   90.00
_cell.angle_beta   90.00
_cell.angle_gamma   90.00
#
_symmetry.space_group_name_H-M   'P 1'
#
loop_
_entity.id
_entity.type
_entity.pdbx_description
1 polymer ?
#
loop_
_entity_poly.entity_id
_entity_poly.type
_entity_poly.pdbx_seq_one_letter_code
_entity_poly.pdbx_strand_id
1 'polypeptide(L)'
;LTGAQSLRDATQSALEKFDKRFIIADEKTTKERDVIAPMVENAVEVLKEYGKPEFPEEGGQNKISITAKGEGWEIPVIGYLDLVFPSSGLVIDLKTTNRITKVMSAEHQLQRCIYAKAMGNYGVKFLYVSKAKTALLEDGDVNETLAKAKTKIARLEKFLSVCDAETAKAIVPVNPNTF
;
A
#
# COMPACT_ATOMS: atom_id res chain seq x y z
N LEU A 1 -2.41 18.29 1.78
CA LEU A 1 -3.35 18.05 0.68
C LEU A 1 -4.79 18.42 1.07
N THR A 2 -5.25 18.00 2.25
CA THR A 2 -6.62 18.31 2.73
C THR A 2 -6.77 19.72 3.28
N GLY A 3 -5.68 20.43 3.57
CA GLY A 3 -5.68 21.72 4.25
C GLY A 3 -5.86 21.63 5.78
N ALA A 4 -5.95 20.42 6.34
CA ALA A 4 -6.13 20.22 7.78
C ALA A 4 -4.89 20.61 8.60
N GLN A 5 -3.71 20.49 7.99
CA GLN A 5 -2.42 20.86 8.58
C GLN A 5 -1.52 21.52 7.54
N SER A 6 -0.60 22.39 7.99
CA SER A 6 0.49 22.86 7.13
C SER A 6 1.46 21.71 6.81
N LEU A 7 2.23 21.84 5.73
CA LEU A 7 3.27 20.87 5.39
C LEU A 7 4.28 20.70 6.53
N ARG A 8 4.63 21.79 7.19
CA ARG A 8 5.54 21.81 8.35
C ARG A 8 4.98 21.01 9.51
N ASP A 9 3.70 21.21 9.88
CA ASP A 9 3.06 20.51 11.00
C ASP A 9 2.89 19.02 10.68
N ALA A 10 2.54 18.69 9.43
CA ALA A 10 2.44 17.30 8.98
C ALA A 10 3.79 16.58 9.04
N THR A 11 4.87 17.24 8.62
CA THR A 11 6.24 16.72 8.73
C THR A 11 6.65 16.52 10.18
N GLN A 12 6.40 17.51 11.02
CA GLN A 12 6.67 17.41 12.47
C GLN A 12 5.91 16.25 13.11
N SER A 13 4.63 16.10 12.79
CA SER A 13 3.81 14.98 13.28
C SER A 13 4.35 13.60 12.82
N ALA A 14 4.86 13.51 11.58
CA ALA A 14 5.48 12.29 11.08
C ALA A 14 6.77 11.94 11.86
N LEU A 15 7.62 12.93 12.12
CA LEU A 15 8.83 12.76 12.92
C LEU A 15 8.52 12.32 14.35
N GLU A 16 7.54 12.93 14.99
CA GLU A 16 7.11 12.55 16.34
C GLU A 16 6.56 11.13 16.43
N LYS A 17 5.80 10.70 15.40
CA LYS A 17 5.32 9.31 15.30
C LYS A 17 6.46 8.33 15.13
N PHE A 18 7.46 8.69 14.30
CA PHE A 18 8.65 7.89 14.12
C PHE A 18 9.42 7.76 15.44
N ASP A 19 9.71 8.87 16.12
CA ASP A 19 10.45 8.90 17.39
C ASP A 19 9.75 8.07 18.49
N LYS A 20 8.42 8.10 18.55
CA LYS A 20 7.63 7.27 19.49
C LYS A 20 7.73 5.77 19.19
N ARG A 21 7.91 5.39 17.93
CA ARG A 21 8.01 3.98 17.51
C ARG A 21 9.40 3.40 17.73
N PHE A 22 10.43 4.21 17.60
CA PHE A 22 11.84 3.81 17.70
C PHE A 22 12.50 4.45 18.93
N ILE A 23 12.34 3.79 20.09
CA ILE A 23 12.85 4.27 21.39
C ILE A 23 14.39 4.25 21.45
N ILE A 24 15.02 3.34 20.71
CA ILE A 24 16.49 3.21 20.65
C ILE A 24 16.96 3.76 19.30
N ALA A 25 17.67 4.87 19.34
CA ALA A 25 18.30 5.47 18.16
C ALA A 25 19.64 4.79 17.90
N ASP A 26 19.70 3.97 16.89
CA ASP A 26 20.96 3.52 16.27
C ASP A 26 21.26 4.35 15.01
N GLU A 27 22.43 4.12 14.40
CA GLU A 27 22.86 4.84 13.19
C GLU A 27 21.88 4.65 12.01
N LYS A 28 21.27 3.47 11.90
CA LYS A 28 20.29 3.16 10.85
C LYS A 28 19.01 3.95 11.07
N THR A 29 18.48 3.92 12.27
CA THR A 29 17.24 4.63 12.67
C THR A 29 17.41 6.14 12.50
N THR A 30 18.58 6.69 12.86
CA THR A 30 18.88 8.10 12.65
C THR A 30 18.87 8.46 11.17
N LYS A 31 19.50 7.67 10.30
CA LYS A 31 19.47 7.87 8.85
C LYS A 31 18.07 7.76 8.25
N GLU A 32 17.24 6.85 8.76
CA GLU A 32 15.84 6.72 8.33
C GLU A 32 15.02 7.93 8.76
N ARG A 33 15.25 8.46 9.95
CA ARG A 33 14.60 9.67 10.46
C ARG A 33 14.92 10.91 9.60
N ASP A 34 16.18 11.09 9.25
CA ASP A 34 16.67 12.25 8.50
C ASP A 34 16.08 12.36 7.07
N VAL A 35 15.58 11.26 6.53
CA VAL A 35 14.97 11.25 5.19
C VAL A 35 13.45 11.47 5.20
N ILE A 36 12.79 11.51 6.36
CA ILE A 36 11.33 11.67 6.45
C ILE A 36 10.89 13.02 5.87
N ALA A 37 11.49 14.12 6.31
CA ALA A 37 11.11 15.45 5.86
C ALA A 37 11.19 15.60 4.32
N PRO A 38 12.32 15.33 3.66
CA PRO A 38 12.40 15.42 2.20
C PRO A 38 11.48 14.44 1.48
N MET A 39 11.20 13.27 2.05
CA MET A 39 10.21 12.34 1.45
C MET A 39 8.79 12.90 1.53
N VAL A 40 8.39 13.50 2.64
CA VAL A 40 7.07 14.14 2.78
C VAL A 40 6.92 15.29 1.79
N GLU A 41 7.92 16.15 1.66
CA GLU A 41 7.94 17.26 0.71
C GLU A 41 7.80 16.77 -0.74
N ASN A 42 8.62 15.79 -1.14
CA ASN A 42 8.58 15.19 -2.46
C ASN A 42 7.24 14.52 -2.78
N ALA A 43 6.63 13.83 -1.80
CA ALA A 43 5.32 13.21 -1.98
C ALA A 43 4.23 14.27 -2.18
N VAL A 44 4.19 15.29 -1.33
CA VAL A 44 3.19 16.36 -1.41
C VAL A 44 3.30 17.13 -2.71
N GLU A 45 4.51 17.38 -3.22
CA GLU A 45 4.73 18.08 -4.49
C GLU A 45 4.05 17.36 -5.67
N VAL A 46 4.15 16.05 -5.74
CA VAL A 46 3.48 15.25 -6.78
C VAL A 46 1.97 15.15 -6.52
N LEU A 47 1.58 14.88 -5.28
CA LEU A 47 0.19 14.57 -4.94
C LEU A 47 -0.75 15.77 -5.05
N LYS A 48 -0.25 17.01 -4.89
CA LYS A 48 -1.07 18.22 -5.01
C LYS A 48 -1.72 18.41 -6.39
N GLU A 49 -1.15 17.79 -7.45
CA GLU A 49 -1.69 17.86 -8.81
C GLU A 49 -3.02 17.10 -8.98
N TYR A 50 -3.31 16.14 -8.09
CA TYR A 50 -4.51 15.29 -8.16
C TYR A 50 -5.70 15.82 -7.35
N GLY A 51 -5.52 16.93 -6.64
CA GLY A 51 -6.56 17.55 -5.85
C GLY A 51 -6.60 17.05 -4.40
N LYS A 52 -7.80 17.08 -3.81
CA LYS A 52 -8.01 16.71 -2.41
C LYS A 52 -8.32 15.21 -2.29
N PRO A 53 -7.53 14.44 -1.52
CA PRO A 53 -7.84 13.05 -1.26
C PRO A 53 -9.01 12.91 -0.27
N GLU A 54 -9.77 11.83 -0.43
CA GLU A 54 -10.76 11.39 0.56
C GLU A 54 -10.13 10.49 1.62
N PHE A 55 -10.67 10.61 2.84
CA PHE A 55 -10.38 9.73 3.96
C PHE A 55 -11.69 9.26 4.57
N PRO A 56 -11.75 8.04 5.16
CA PRO A 56 -12.90 7.60 5.91
C PRO A 56 -13.21 8.58 7.06
N GLU A 57 -14.50 8.77 7.37
CA GLU A 57 -14.94 9.66 8.47
C GLU A 57 -14.35 9.26 9.82
N GLU A 58 -14.16 7.96 10.04
CA GLU A 58 -13.55 7.40 11.26
C GLU A 58 -12.01 7.56 11.31
N GLY A 59 -11.41 8.13 10.26
CA GLY A 59 -9.96 8.23 10.10
C GLY A 59 -9.33 6.92 9.62
N GLY A 60 -8.04 6.98 9.25
CA GLY A 60 -7.29 5.82 8.75
C GLY A 60 -7.31 5.69 7.22
N GLN A 61 -7.16 4.46 6.73
CA GLN A 61 -7.13 4.14 5.31
C GLN A 61 -8.47 3.59 4.83
N ASN A 62 -8.82 3.83 3.56
CA ASN A 62 -10.00 3.25 2.93
C ASN A 62 -9.83 1.73 2.79
N LYS A 63 -10.65 0.96 3.53
CA LYS A 63 -10.65 -0.49 3.45
C LYS A 63 -11.42 -0.96 2.24
N ILE A 64 -10.82 -1.86 1.47
CA ILE A 64 -11.49 -2.62 0.40
C ILE A 64 -11.55 -4.10 0.75
N SER A 65 -12.59 -4.77 0.25
CA SER A 65 -12.73 -6.22 0.34
C SER A 65 -13.30 -6.73 -0.96
N ILE A 66 -12.59 -7.63 -1.62
CA ILE A 66 -13.04 -8.26 -2.86
C ILE A 66 -13.16 -9.76 -2.69
N THR A 67 -14.23 -10.29 -3.24
CA THR A 67 -14.44 -11.72 -3.45
C THR A 67 -14.85 -11.93 -4.91
N ALA A 68 -14.53 -13.09 -5.46
CA ALA A 68 -15.01 -13.49 -6.77
C ALA A 68 -15.60 -14.90 -6.67
N LYS A 69 -16.72 -15.00 -5.93
CA LYS A 69 -17.46 -16.25 -5.73
C LYS A 69 -17.84 -16.87 -7.08
N GLY A 70 -17.59 -18.17 -7.22
CA GLY A 70 -17.78 -18.86 -8.48
C GLY A 70 -16.68 -18.66 -9.52
N GLU A 71 -15.73 -17.75 -9.28
CA GLU A 71 -14.57 -17.52 -10.13
C GLU A 71 -13.24 -18.02 -9.51
N GLY A 72 -13.33 -18.74 -8.38
CA GLY A 72 -12.18 -19.27 -7.63
C GLY A 72 -11.59 -18.32 -6.59
N TRP A 73 -12.41 -17.39 -6.06
CA TRP A 73 -12.06 -16.50 -4.94
C TRP A 73 -13.20 -16.52 -3.92
N GLU A 74 -13.27 -17.55 -3.12
CA GLU A 74 -14.27 -17.63 -2.03
C GLU A 74 -13.80 -16.86 -0.79
N ILE A 75 -12.47 -16.86 -0.53
CA ILE A 75 -11.85 -16.12 0.57
C ILE A 75 -11.73 -14.63 0.18
N PRO A 76 -12.23 -13.71 1.02
CA PRO A 76 -12.09 -12.28 0.74
C PRO A 76 -10.63 -11.83 0.78
N VAL A 77 -10.20 -11.10 -0.25
CA VAL A 77 -8.94 -10.36 -0.25
C VAL A 77 -9.20 -8.97 0.28
N ILE A 78 -8.56 -8.63 1.38
CA ILE A 78 -8.70 -7.34 2.06
C ILE A 78 -7.48 -6.47 1.71
N GLY A 79 -7.71 -5.21 1.42
CA GLY A 79 -6.68 -4.21 1.20
C GLY A 79 -7.04 -2.88 1.85
N TYR A 80 -6.05 -2.01 1.96
CA TYR A 80 -6.20 -0.66 2.49
C TYR A 80 -5.58 0.31 1.50
N LEU A 81 -6.38 1.28 1.04
CA LEU A 81 -5.95 2.31 0.09
C LEU A 81 -5.36 3.49 0.86
N ASP A 82 -4.17 3.93 0.47
CA ASP A 82 -3.52 5.07 1.11
C ASP A 82 -4.21 6.39 0.77
N LEU A 83 -4.40 6.67 -0.53
CA LEU A 83 -4.97 7.92 -1.00
C LEU A 83 -5.96 7.67 -2.14
N VAL A 84 -7.19 8.16 -1.98
CA VAL A 84 -8.23 8.13 -3.00
C VAL A 84 -8.52 9.57 -3.43
N PHE A 85 -8.45 9.84 -4.73
CA PHE A 85 -8.70 11.15 -5.34
C PHE A 85 -9.94 11.08 -6.23
N PRO A 86 -11.16 11.33 -5.71
CA PRO A 86 -12.40 11.16 -6.48
C PRO A 86 -12.49 12.09 -7.67
N SER A 87 -12.04 13.33 -7.53
CA SER A 87 -12.06 14.33 -8.61
C SER A 87 -11.22 13.92 -9.82
N SER A 88 -10.17 13.12 -9.60
CA SER A 88 -9.27 12.62 -10.64
C SER A 88 -9.55 11.17 -11.03
N GLY A 89 -10.50 10.49 -10.36
CA GLY A 89 -10.75 9.07 -10.56
C GLY A 89 -9.50 8.19 -10.32
N LEU A 90 -8.70 8.52 -9.29
CA LEU A 90 -7.38 7.94 -9.09
C LEU A 90 -7.19 7.45 -7.65
N VAL A 91 -6.56 6.29 -7.51
CA VAL A 91 -6.00 5.79 -6.25
C VAL A 91 -4.48 5.82 -6.35
N ILE A 92 -3.82 6.36 -5.34
CA ILE A 92 -2.37 6.36 -5.23
C ILE A 92 -1.95 5.64 -3.96
N ASP A 93 -1.17 4.59 -4.11
CA ASP A 93 -0.50 3.88 -3.02
C ASP A 93 0.91 4.44 -2.85
N LEU A 94 1.28 4.80 -1.62
CA LEU A 94 2.55 5.48 -1.31
C LEU A 94 3.61 4.47 -0.87
N LYS A 95 4.73 4.43 -1.56
CA LYS A 95 5.86 3.55 -1.26
C LYS A 95 7.12 4.36 -0.98
N THR A 96 7.59 4.34 0.26
CA THR A 96 8.88 4.92 0.61
C THR A 96 10.01 3.96 0.27
N THR A 97 11.11 4.47 -0.29
CA THR A 97 12.25 3.66 -0.69
C THR A 97 13.54 4.47 -0.71
N ASN A 98 14.66 3.82 -0.46
CA ASN A 98 15.97 4.44 -0.64
C ASN A 98 16.38 4.50 -2.12
N ARG A 99 15.84 3.62 -2.96
CA ARG A 99 16.18 3.53 -4.39
C ARG A 99 14.93 3.37 -5.24
N ILE A 100 14.68 4.35 -6.09
CA ILE A 100 13.60 4.29 -7.08
C ILE A 100 13.96 3.29 -8.18
N THR A 101 13.04 2.36 -8.42
CA THR A 101 13.09 1.43 -9.56
C THR A 101 12.30 1.99 -10.75
N LYS A 102 12.60 1.50 -11.95
CA LYS A 102 11.86 1.89 -13.17
C LYS A 102 10.61 1.03 -13.39
N VAL A 103 10.53 -0.11 -12.74
CA VAL A 103 9.47 -1.11 -12.88
C VAL A 103 9.06 -1.56 -11.50
N MET A 104 7.77 -1.79 -11.30
CA MET A 104 7.23 -2.32 -10.05
C MET A 104 7.70 -3.75 -9.79
N SER A 105 7.86 -4.10 -8.51
CA SER A 105 8.00 -5.52 -8.11
C SER A 105 6.73 -6.31 -8.42
N ALA A 106 6.84 -7.63 -8.52
CA ALA A 106 5.69 -8.50 -8.78
C ALA A 106 4.61 -8.38 -7.67
N GLU A 107 5.02 -8.15 -6.43
CA GLU A 107 4.11 -7.94 -5.29
C GLU A 107 3.35 -6.62 -5.44
N HIS A 108 4.02 -5.54 -5.81
CA HIS A 108 3.37 -4.25 -6.02
C HIS A 108 2.46 -4.25 -7.26
N GLN A 109 2.85 -4.95 -8.33
CA GLN A 109 1.96 -5.17 -9.49
C GLN A 109 0.69 -5.92 -9.08
N LEU A 110 0.83 -6.99 -8.26
CA LEU A 110 -0.30 -7.74 -7.74
C LEU A 110 -1.21 -6.86 -6.87
N GLN A 111 -0.65 -6.10 -5.94
CA GLN A 111 -1.40 -5.18 -5.08
C GLN A 111 -2.15 -4.16 -5.93
N ARG A 112 -1.49 -3.54 -6.91
CA ARG A 112 -2.11 -2.60 -7.85
C ARG A 112 -3.30 -3.21 -8.59
N CYS A 113 -3.14 -4.42 -9.11
CA CYS A 113 -4.20 -5.10 -9.86
C CYS A 113 -5.40 -5.46 -8.98
N ILE A 114 -5.16 -5.86 -7.72
CA ILE A 114 -6.23 -6.09 -6.74
C ILE A 114 -6.99 -4.78 -6.46
N TYR A 115 -6.27 -3.68 -6.26
CA TYR A 115 -6.89 -2.38 -6.04
C TYR A 115 -7.68 -1.90 -7.26
N ALA A 116 -7.14 -2.07 -8.47
CA ALA A 116 -7.84 -1.74 -9.71
C ALA A 116 -9.14 -2.56 -9.87
N LYS A 117 -9.12 -3.87 -9.54
CA LYS A 117 -10.33 -4.71 -9.54
C LYS A 117 -11.35 -4.23 -8.52
N ALA A 118 -10.91 -3.83 -7.33
CA ALA A 118 -11.79 -3.37 -6.26
C ALA A 118 -12.45 -2.03 -6.57
N MET A 119 -11.69 -1.12 -7.17
CA MET A 119 -12.11 0.27 -7.42
C MET A 119 -12.79 0.48 -8.79
N GLY A 120 -12.77 -0.54 -9.66
CA GLY A 120 -13.48 -0.53 -10.92
C GLY A 120 -13.00 0.55 -11.89
N ASN A 121 -13.66 1.72 -11.87
CA ASN A 121 -13.38 2.82 -12.82
C ASN A 121 -12.23 3.75 -12.41
N TYR A 122 -11.60 3.50 -11.25
CA TYR A 122 -10.46 4.31 -10.81
C TYR A 122 -9.16 3.80 -11.42
N GLY A 123 -8.32 4.72 -11.87
CA GLY A 123 -6.92 4.43 -12.13
C GLY A 123 -6.18 4.09 -10.82
N VAL A 124 -5.21 3.19 -10.86
CA VAL A 124 -4.40 2.86 -9.67
C VAL A 124 -2.93 3.00 -10.00
N LYS A 125 -2.25 3.87 -9.29
CA LYS A 125 -0.82 4.16 -9.44
C LYS A 125 -0.08 4.00 -8.12
N PHE A 126 1.20 3.68 -8.21
CA PHE A 126 2.10 3.61 -7.06
C PHE A 126 3.10 4.76 -7.11
N LEU A 127 3.08 5.59 -6.08
CA LEU A 127 4.03 6.68 -5.93
C LEU A 127 5.21 6.21 -5.07
N TYR A 128 6.33 5.96 -5.73
CA TYR A 128 7.59 5.70 -5.05
C TYR A 128 8.26 7.00 -4.69
N VAL A 129 8.63 7.14 -3.42
CA VAL A 129 9.24 8.35 -2.88
C VAL A 129 10.57 8.01 -2.22
N SER A 130 11.62 8.72 -2.61
CA SER A 130 12.91 8.74 -1.94
C SER A 130 13.23 10.14 -1.47
N LYS A 131 14.32 10.31 -0.70
CA LYS A 131 14.81 11.63 -0.29
C LYS A 131 15.15 12.57 -1.44
N ALA A 132 15.46 12.05 -2.63
CA ALA A 132 15.99 12.82 -3.75
C ALA A 132 15.02 12.94 -4.93
N LYS A 133 14.06 12.01 -5.07
CA LYS A 133 13.18 11.96 -6.24
C LYS A 133 11.96 11.09 -6.00
N THR A 134 11.00 11.19 -6.90
CA THR A 134 9.79 10.39 -6.96
C THR A 134 9.67 9.65 -8.30
N ALA A 135 8.85 8.61 -8.33
CA ALA A 135 8.36 7.99 -9.56
C ALA A 135 6.93 7.50 -9.36
N LEU A 136 6.06 7.85 -10.31
CA LEU A 136 4.69 7.38 -10.34
C LEU A 136 4.59 6.26 -11.37
N LEU A 137 4.30 5.03 -10.93
CA LEU A 137 4.29 3.83 -11.77
C LEU A 137 2.90 3.19 -11.81
N GLU A 138 2.55 2.61 -12.96
CA GLU A 138 1.30 1.87 -13.20
C GLU A 138 1.51 0.64 -14.09
N ASP A 139 2.72 0.12 -14.14
CA ASP A 139 3.08 -1.01 -15.00
C ASP A 139 2.43 -2.34 -14.56
N GLY A 140 2.32 -3.25 -15.50
CA GLY A 140 1.75 -4.58 -15.34
C GLY A 140 0.36 -4.74 -15.96
N ASP A 141 0.15 -5.87 -16.60
CA ASP A 141 -1.17 -6.27 -17.13
C ASP A 141 -2.07 -6.73 -15.99
N VAL A 142 -3.23 -6.07 -15.85
CA VAL A 142 -4.20 -6.35 -14.78
C VAL A 142 -4.77 -7.77 -14.91
N ASN A 143 -5.17 -8.17 -16.12
CA ASN A 143 -5.84 -9.45 -16.33
C ASN A 143 -4.89 -10.63 -16.12
N GLU A 144 -3.67 -10.56 -16.67
CA GLU A 144 -2.64 -11.56 -16.48
C GLU A 144 -2.27 -11.70 -15.00
N THR A 145 -2.08 -10.58 -14.30
CA THR A 145 -1.71 -10.56 -12.89
C THR A 145 -2.82 -11.11 -12.01
N LEU A 146 -4.09 -10.77 -12.28
CA LEU A 146 -5.23 -11.31 -11.57
C LEU A 146 -5.41 -12.81 -11.82
N ALA A 147 -5.14 -13.31 -13.02
CA ALA A 147 -5.17 -14.76 -13.30
C ALA A 147 -4.13 -15.51 -12.44
N LYS A 148 -2.92 -14.96 -12.28
CA LYS A 148 -1.90 -15.50 -11.39
C LYS A 148 -2.34 -15.44 -9.91
N ALA A 149 -3.02 -14.36 -9.49
CA ALA A 149 -3.59 -14.22 -8.16
C ALA A 149 -4.66 -15.28 -7.88
N LYS A 150 -5.61 -15.47 -8.80
CA LYS A 150 -6.66 -16.51 -8.71
C LYS A 150 -6.05 -17.89 -8.46
N THR A 151 -5.01 -18.25 -9.21
CA THR A 151 -4.32 -19.53 -9.01
C THR A 151 -3.73 -19.68 -7.61
N LYS A 152 -3.11 -18.62 -7.06
CA LYS A 152 -2.56 -18.65 -5.70
C LYS A 152 -3.66 -18.76 -4.65
N ILE A 153 -4.74 -18.01 -4.79
CA ILE A 153 -5.88 -18.03 -3.86
C ILE A 153 -6.57 -19.39 -3.88
N ALA A 154 -6.85 -19.95 -5.06
CA ALA A 154 -7.44 -21.27 -5.18
C ALA A 154 -6.59 -22.39 -4.54
N ARG A 155 -5.26 -22.29 -4.62
CA ARG A 155 -4.35 -23.21 -3.90
C ARG A 155 -4.44 -23.04 -2.40
N LEU A 156 -4.52 -21.81 -1.89
CA LEU A 156 -4.71 -21.53 -0.48
C LEU A 156 -6.07 -22.05 0.01
N GLU A 157 -7.13 -21.81 -0.73
CA GLU A 157 -8.48 -22.32 -0.40
C GLU A 157 -8.50 -23.84 -0.34
N LYS A 158 -7.89 -24.51 -1.31
CA LYS A 158 -7.77 -25.96 -1.30
C LYS A 158 -6.98 -26.47 -0.10
N PHE A 159 -5.86 -25.81 0.25
CA PHE A 159 -5.10 -26.12 1.44
C PHE A 159 -5.95 -25.99 2.71
N LEU A 160 -6.64 -24.87 2.88
CA LEU A 160 -7.48 -24.60 4.04
C LEU A 160 -8.71 -25.55 4.12
N SER A 161 -9.20 -26.06 2.99
CA SER A 161 -10.31 -27.02 2.97
C SER A 161 -9.94 -28.42 3.46
N VAL A 162 -8.65 -28.77 3.48
CA VAL A 162 -8.14 -30.09 3.90
C VAL A 162 -7.31 -30.04 5.19
N CYS A 163 -7.01 -28.87 5.71
CA CYS A 163 -6.29 -28.64 6.95
C CYS A 163 -7.20 -28.09 8.03
N ASP A 164 -7.12 -28.65 9.25
CA ASP A 164 -7.68 -27.98 10.42
C ASP A 164 -6.82 -26.76 10.82
N ALA A 165 -7.40 -25.91 11.69
CA ALA A 165 -6.75 -24.65 12.09
C ALA A 165 -5.39 -24.87 12.80
N GLU A 166 -5.23 -25.93 13.58
CA GLU A 166 -4.00 -26.23 14.31
C GLU A 166 -2.92 -26.69 13.36
N THR A 167 -3.25 -27.58 12.43
CA THR A 167 -2.33 -28.03 11.37
C THR A 167 -1.93 -26.85 10.47
N ALA A 168 -2.86 -25.99 10.08
CA ALA A 168 -2.56 -24.81 9.28
C ALA A 168 -1.60 -23.88 10.00
N LYS A 169 -1.79 -23.60 11.29
CA LYS A 169 -0.88 -22.78 12.11
C LYS A 169 0.51 -23.39 12.24
N ALA A 170 0.61 -24.72 12.32
CA ALA A 170 1.89 -25.41 12.44
C ALA A 170 2.70 -25.40 11.14
N ILE A 171 2.03 -25.41 9.98
CA ILE A 171 2.68 -25.50 8.66
C ILE A 171 2.98 -24.12 8.06
N VAL A 172 2.09 -23.13 8.28
CA VAL A 172 2.29 -21.80 7.73
C VAL A 172 3.32 -21.05 8.56
N PRO A 173 4.49 -20.73 8.00
CA PRO A 173 5.50 -20.00 8.76
C PRO A 173 4.98 -18.61 9.13
N VAL A 174 5.02 -18.30 10.41
CA VAL A 174 4.74 -16.93 10.88
C VAL A 174 5.90 -16.04 10.47
N ASN A 175 5.63 -15.05 9.63
CA ASN A 175 6.64 -14.05 9.34
C ASN A 175 6.80 -13.14 10.57
N PRO A 176 7.94 -13.15 11.27
CA PRO A 176 8.13 -12.37 12.50
C PRO A 176 8.11 -10.85 12.25
N ASN A 177 8.12 -10.42 10.98
CA ASN A 177 8.09 -9.00 10.60
C ASN A 177 6.67 -8.48 10.23
N THR A 178 5.62 -9.26 10.45
CA THR A 178 4.22 -8.88 10.17
C THR A 178 3.47 -8.31 11.37
N PHE A 179 4.16 -8.02 12.46
CA PHE A 179 3.58 -7.40 13.66
C PHE A 179 4.22 -6.04 13.94
#